data_dfee49ca0ab8aab632f50d8e171fee0f
#
_entry.id   dfee49ca0ab8aab632f50d8e171fee0f
#
_cell.length_a   1.000
_cell.length_b   1.000
_cell.length_c   1.000
_cell.angle_alpha   90.00
_cell.angle_beta   90.00
_cell.angle_gamma   90.00
#
_symmetry.space_group_name_H-M   'P 1'
#
loop_
_entity.id
_entity.type
_entity.pdbx_description
1 polymer ?
#
loop_
_entity_poly.entity_id
_entity_poly.type
_entity_poly.pdbx_seq_one_letter_code
_entity_poly.pdbx_strand_id
1 'polypeptide(L)'
;MASSQSRPTRTSRRARLFLNGTEVGVVSVRGHSGSWAFGEFVASPQFAAFAPVFANWSSLMHAEAADGRLSATASEKLRASEYELDALRATLVLEHPEARHQLRQLNIDGGLIEWKR
;
A
#
# COMPACT_ATOMS: atom_id res chain seq x y z
N MET A 1 -5.54 12.19 32.87
CA MET A 1 -5.69 12.28 32.26
C MET A 1 -5.88 12.18 30.90
N ALA A 2 -6.39 12.92 30.33
CA ALA A 2 -6.69 12.78 28.96
C ALA A 2 -5.49 12.55 28.09
N SER A 3 -4.40 13.05 28.52
CA SER A 3 -3.19 12.93 27.72
C SER A 3 -2.82 11.49 27.43
N SER A 4 -3.27 10.59 28.22
CA SER A 4 -2.89 9.19 28.00
C SER A 4 -3.46 8.66 26.70
N GLN A 5 -4.49 9.29 26.19
CA GLN A 5 -5.03 8.82 24.94
C GLN A 5 -4.12 9.01 23.79
N SER A 6 -3.18 9.90 23.92
CA SER A 6 -2.26 10.10 22.81
C SER A 6 -1.31 8.94 22.64
N ARG A 7 -1.30 8.01 23.57
CA ARG A 7 -0.39 6.90 23.46
C ARG A 7 -0.46 6.20 22.14
N PRO A 8 -1.64 5.86 21.60
CA PRO A 8 -1.69 5.12 20.35
C PRO A 8 -1.01 5.83 19.19
N THR A 9 -1.02 7.15 19.20
CA THR A 9 -0.45 7.88 18.09
C THR A 9 1.06 7.78 18.03
N ARG A 10 1.71 7.37 19.11
CA ARG A 10 3.15 7.24 19.09
C ARG A 10 3.64 6.11 18.24
N THR A 11 2.80 5.10 18.03
CA THR A 11 3.18 3.95 17.22
C THR A 11 2.78 4.12 15.77
N SER A 12 2.08 5.22 15.45
CA SER A 12 1.66 5.43 14.08
C SER A 12 2.29 6.71 13.56
N ARG A 13 2.86 6.60 12.39
CA ARG A 13 3.52 7.73 11.72
C ARG A 13 2.71 8.11 10.51
N ARG A 14 2.50 9.40 10.37
CA ARG A 14 1.73 9.90 9.25
C ARG A 14 2.66 10.26 8.11
N ALA A 15 2.26 9.89 6.91
CA ALA A 15 3.08 10.14 5.74
C ALA A 15 2.19 10.38 4.53
N ARG A 16 2.75 11.01 3.51
CA ARG A 16 2.04 11.21 2.25
C ARG A 16 2.56 10.19 1.25
N LEU A 17 1.64 9.60 0.50
CA LEU A 17 1.99 8.62 -0.52
C LEU A 17 1.92 9.25 -1.90
N PHE A 18 2.98 9.07 -2.67
CA PHE A 18 3.05 9.53 -4.04
C PHE A 18 3.21 8.34 -4.97
N LEU A 19 2.45 8.32 -6.05
CA LEU A 19 2.62 7.33 -7.10
C LEU A 19 2.96 8.07 -8.38
N ASN A 20 4.10 7.75 -8.96
CA ASN A 20 4.60 8.40 -10.18
C ASN A 20 4.64 9.93 -10.03
N GLY A 21 4.95 10.40 -8.83
CA GLY A 21 5.07 11.82 -8.56
C GLY A 21 3.76 12.52 -8.20
N THR A 22 2.65 11.80 -8.18
CA THR A 22 1.35 12.38 -7.83
C THR A 22 0.97 11.96 -6.42
N GLU A 23 0.65 12.91 -5.57
CA GLU A 23 0.19 12.59 -4.23
C GLU A 23 -1.19 11.96 -4.29
N VAL A 24 -1.33 10.76 -3.73
CA VAL A 24 -2.57 9.99 -3.85
C VAL A 24 -3.26 9.75 -2.50
N GLY A 25 -2.66 10.16 -1.42
CA GLY A 25 -3.31 10.00 -0.13
C GLY A 25 -2.35 10.05 1.03
N VAL A 26 -2.88 9.70 2.19
CA VAL A 26 -2.16 9.74 3.46
C VAL A 26 -2.09 8.34 4.03
N VAL A 27 -0.93 7.99 4.53
CA VAL A 27 -0.69 6.70 5.16
C VAL A 27 -0.41 6.91 6.63
N SER A 28 -1.07 6.13 7.48
CA SER A 28 -0.72 6.03 8.89
C SER A 28 0.06 4.74 9.05
N VAL A 29 1.38 4.85 9.18
CA VAL A 29 2.25 3.69 9.30
C VAL A 29 2.05 3.08 10.67
N ARG A 30 1.60 1.84 10.72
CA ARG A 30 1.28 1.18 11.99
C ARG A 30 2.43 0.37 12.53
N GLY A 31 3.24 -0.21 11.66
CA GLY A 31 4.32 -1.04 12.12
C GLY A 31 4.86 -1.92 11.00
N HIS A 32 5.55 -2.96 11.40
CA HIS A 32 6.08 -3.91 10.43
C HIS A 32 6.10 -5.31 11.03
N SER A 33 6.12 -6.27 10.14
CA SER A 33 6.21 -7.68 10.52
C SER A 33 7.23 -8.29 9.57
N GLY A 34 8.40 -8.66 10.12
CA GLY A 34 9.48 -9.14 9.29
C GLY A 34 9.96 -8.06 8.32
N SER A 35 9.99 -8.40 7.05
CA SER A 35 10.41 -7.47 6.00
C SER A 35 9.28 -6.61 5.45
N TRP A 36 8.07 -6.76 5.97
CA TRP A 36 6.91 -6.02 5.51
C TRP A 36 6.53 -4.92 6.48
N ALA A 37 6.17 -3.77 5.95
CA ALA A 37 5.58 -2.69 6.72
C ALA A 37 4.13 -2.56 6.33
N PHE A 38 3.31 -2.04 7.24
CA PHE A 38 1.87 -1.95 6.99
C PHE A 38 1.28 -0.74 7.69
N GLY A 39 0.09 -0.37 7.24
CA GLY A 39 -0.61 0.75 7.83
C GLY A 39 -1.99 0.92 7.26
N GLU A 40 -2.55 2.10 7.49
CA GLU A 40 -3.85 2.48 6.98
C GLU A 40 -3.68 3.56 5.93
N PHE A 41 -4.49 3.48 4.90
CA PHE A 41 -4.42 4.41 3.77
C PHE A 41 -5.74 5.13 3.61
N VAL A 42 -5.65 6.45 3.51
CA VAL A 42 -6.80 7.29 3.20
C VAL A 42 -6.52 7.93 1.85
N ALA A 43 -7.29 7.53 0.86
CA ALA A 43 -7.08 7.98 -0.51
C ALA A 43 -7.56 9.40 -0.73
N SER A 44 -6.81 10.14 -1.54
CA SER A 44 -7.28 11.40 -2.08
C SER A 44 -7.95 11.12 -3.43
N PRO A 45 -8.66 12.10 -4.01
CA PRO A 45 -9.29 11.88 -5.32
C PRO A 45 -8.32 11.46 -6.41
N GLN A 46 -7.05 11.86 -6.31
CA GLN A 46 -6.05 11.52 -7.32
C GLN A 46 -5.75 10.03 -7.35
N PHE A 47 -6.06 9.31 -6.28
CA PHE A 47 -5.83 7.87 -6.25
C PHE A 47 -6.72 7.13 -7.25
N ALA A 48 -7.83 7.72 -7.64
CA ALA A 48 -8.76 7.06 -8.57
C ALA A 48 -8.09 6.60 -9.86
N ALA A 49 -7.06 7.31 -10.30
CA ALA A 49 -6.35 6.95 -11.52
C ALA A 49 -5.54 5.66 -11.36
N PHE A 50 -5.18 5.30 -10.13
CA PHE A 50 -4.35 4.13 -9.85
C PHE A 50 -5.14 2.99 -9.22
N ALA A 51 -6.32 3.27 -8.70
CA ALA A 51 -7.11 2.27 -7.96
C ALA A 51 -7.33 0.97 -8.73
N PRO A 52 -7.62 0.99 -10.04
CA PRO A 52 -7.88 -0.26 -10.76
C PRO A 52 -6.70 -1.23 -10.75
N VAL A 53 -5.47 -0.72 -10.76
CA VAL A 53 -4.29 -1.60 -10.77
C VAL A 53 -4.24 -2.41 -9.47
N PHE A 54 -4.46 -1.76 -8.35
CA PHE A 54 -4.45 -2.43 -7.05
C PHE A 54 -5.64 -3.37 -6.89
N ALA A 55 -6.82 -2.92 -7.32
CA ALA A 55 -8.02 -3.74 -7.22
C ALA A 55 -7.90 -5.01 -8.06
N ASN A 56 -7.32 -4.90 -9.24
CA ASN A 56 -7.13 -6.04 -10.12
C ASN A 56 -6.19 -7.07 -9.48
N TRP A 57 -5.09 -6.61 -8.92
CA TRP A 57 -4.14 -7.50 -8.26
C TRP A 57 -4.78 -8.19 -7.05
N SER A 58 -5.48 -7.43 -6.21
CA SER A 58 -6.15 -7.98 -5.03
C SER A 58 -7.18 -9.03 -5.42
N SER A 59 -7.95 -8.75 -6.46
CA SER A 59 -8.96 -9.69 -6.94
C SER A 59 -8.33 -11.02 -7.37
N LEU A 60 -7.21 -10.96 -8.08
CA LEU A 60 -6.52 -12.16 -8.53
C LEU A 60 -5.94 -12.93 -7.35
N MET A 61 -5.40 -12.23 -6.37
CA MET A 61 -4.86 -12.89 -5.18
C MET A 61 -5.94 -13.55 -4.35
N HIS A 62 -7.12 -12.92 -4.25
CA HIS A 62 -8.23 -13.53 -3.54
C HIS A 62 -8.74 -14.78 -4.26
N ALA A 63 -8.75 -14.75 -5.59
CA ALA A 63 -9.15 -15.93 -6.35
C ALA A 63 -8.19 -17.08 -6.13
N GLU A 64 -6.88 -16.80 -6.08
CA GLU A 64 -5.90 -17.84 -5.80
C GLU A 64 -6.12 -18.44 -4.41
N ALA A 65 -6.35 -17.57 -3.43
CA ALA A 65 -6.57 -18.04 -2.06
C ALA A 65 -7.79 -18.93 -1.94
N ALA A 66 -8.85 -18.61 -2.69
CA ALA A 66 -10.09 -19.38 -2.65
C ALA A 66 -9.94 -20.74 -3.30
N ASP A 67 -9.23 -20.80 -4.43
CA ASP A 67 -9.13 -22.03 -5.23
C ASP A 67 -7.89 -22.85 -4.96
N GLY A 68 -6.94 -22.29 -4.23
CA GLY A 68 -5.68 -22.95 -3.96
C GLY A 68 -4.67 -22.85 -5.10
N ARG A 69 -5.10 -22.46 -6.27
CA ARG A 69 -4.20 -22.22 -7.40
C ARG A 69 -4.95 -21.50 -8.50
N LEU A 70 -4.19 -20.91 -9.39
CA LEU A 70 -4.74 -20.19 -10.54
C LEU A 70 -4.64 -21.02 -11.80
N SER A 71 -5.56 -20.81 -12.73
CA SER A 71 -5.43 -21.34 -14.08
C SER A 71 -4.26 -20.64 -14.75
N ALA A 72 -3.82 -21.19 -15.89
CA ALA A 72 -2.72 -20.59 -16.64
C ALA A 72 -3.04 -19.15 -17.03
N THR A 73 -4.27 -18.91 -17.50
CA THR A 73 -4.69 -17.57 -17.90
C THR A 73 -4.68 -16.61 -16.71
N ALA A 74 -5.19 -17.06 -15.57
CA ALA A 74 -5.22 -16.22 -14.38
C ALA A 74 -3.81 -15.94 -13.86
N SER A 75 -2.91 -16.92 -13.96
CA SER A 75 -1.52 -16.72 -13.58
C SER A 75 -0.84 -15.67 -14.44
N GLU A 76 -1.14 -15.66 -15.74
CA GLU A 76 -0.60 -14.65 -16.63
C GLU A 76 -1.13 -13.27 -16.28
N LYS A 77 -2.42 -13.17 -15.95
CA LYS A 77 -3.03 -11.92 -15.55
C LYS A 77 -2.42 -11.42 -14.24
N LEU A 78 -2.19 -12.29 -13.29
CA LEU A 78 -1.56 -11.92 -12.04
C LEU A 78 -0.15 -11.40 -12.27
N ARG A 79 0.61 -12.07 -13.13
CA ARG A 79 1.97 -11.63 -13.43
C ARG A 79 1.97 -10.26 -14.10
N ALA A 80 1.05 -10.02 -15.03
CA ALA A 80 0.93 -8.73 -15.68
C ALA A 80 0.54 -7.65 -14.66
N SER A 81 -0.35 -7.98 -13.74
CA SER A 81 -0.77 -7.05 -12.71
C SER A 81 0.38 -6.68 -11.78
N GLU A 82 1.20 -7.68 -11.40
CA GLU A 82 2.37 -7.42 -10.58
C GLU A 82 3.37 -6.54 -11.31
N TYR A 83 3.53 -6.73 -12.59
CA TYR A 83 4.41 -5.91 -13.38
C TYR A 83 3.93 -4.45 -13.40
N GLU A 84 2.62 -4.25 -13.56
CA GLU A 84 2.06 -2.90 -13.51
C GLU A 84 2.28 -2.24 -12.16
N LEU A 85 2.10 -2.98 -11.08
CA LEU A 85 2.33 -2.45 -9.74
C LEU A 85 3.79 -2.07 -9.54
N ASP A 86 4.70 -2.91 -9.99
CA ASP A 86 6.12 -2.65 -9.85
C ASP A 86 6.58 -1.47 -10.68
N ALA A 87 5.87 -1.17 -11.76
CA ALA A 87 6.19 -0.04 -12.60
C ALA A 87 5.78 1.29 -11.97
N LEU A 88 4.89 1.27 -10.98
CA LEU A 88 4.52 2.48 -10.28
C LEU A 88 5.65 2.86 -9.33
N ARG A 89 6.09 4.09 -9.45
CA ARG A 89 7.12 4.59 -8.54
C ARG A 89 6.42 5.14 -7.30
N ALA A 90 6.49 4.38 -6.23
CA ALA A 90 5.83 4.73 -4.99
C ALA A 90 6.83 5.35 -4.02
N THR A 91 6.49 6.52 -3.51
CA THR A 91 7.33 7.24 -2.56
C THR A 91 6.49 7.60 -1.36
N LEU A 92 7.02 7.31 -0.18
CA LEU A 92 6.40 7.68 1.07
C LEU A 92 7.19 8.84 1.66
N VAL A 93 6.52 9.94 1.96
CA VAL A 93 7.16 11.13 2.50
C VAL A 93 6.69 11.33 3.92
N LEU A 94 7.61 11.14 4.86
CA LEU A 94 7.35 11.40 6.27
C LEU A 94 7.74 12.85 6.56
N GLU A 95 7.00 13.48 7.45
CA GLU A 95 7.23 14.90 7.74
C GLU A 95 8.03 15.14 9.00
N HIS A 96 7.97 14.22 9.95
CA HIS A 96 8.63 14.43 11.24
C HIS A 96 9.25 13.12 11.73
N PRO A 97 10.55 12.94 11.54
CA PRO A 97 11.46 13.78 10.79
C PRO A 97 11.23 13.61 9.30
N GLU A 98 11.58 14.60 8.54
CA GLU A 98 11.41 14.54 7.10
C GLU A 98 12.24 13.43 6.51
N ALA A 99 11.60 12.57 5.74
CA ALA A 99 12.28 11.45 5.11
C ALA A 99 11.47 10.99 3.91
N ARG A 100 12.18 10.50 2.90
CA ARG A 100 11.55 9.96 1.70
C ARG A 100 11.99 8.53 1.54
N HIS A 101 11.03 7.65 1.32
CA HIS A 101 11.31 6.23 1.13
C HIS A 101 10.67 5.76 -0.15
N GLN A 102 11.47 5.13 -1.00
CA GLN A 102 10.92 4.45 -2.16
C GLN A 102 10.41 3.09 -1.72
N LEU A 103 9.17 2.80 -2.07
CA LEU A 103 8.52 1.58 -1.64
C LEU A 103 8.62 0.52 -2.72
N ARG A 104 8.69 -0.73 -2.30
CA ARG A 104 8.71 -1.87 -3.20
C ARG A 104 7.57 -2.80 -2.85
N GLN A 105 7.06 -3.49 -3.85
CA GLN A 105 6.00 -4.47 -3.67
C GLN A 105 4.84 -3.88 -2.88
N LEU A 106 4.45 -2.67 -3.27
CA LEU A 106 3.35 -1.97 -2.63
C LEU A 106 2.03 -2.63 -2.96
N ASN A 107 1.20 -2.82 -1.95
CA ASN A 107 -0.16 -3.27 -2.14
C ASN A 107 -1.11 -2.40 -1.35
N ILE A 108 -2.23 -2.05 -1.97
CA ILE A 108 -3.29 -1.28 -1.32
C ILE A 108 -4.58 -2.03 -1.55
N ASP A 109 -5.26 -2.37 -0.44
CA ASP A 109 -6.53 -3.08 -0.49
C ASP A 109 -7.50 -2.33 0.42
N GLY A 110 -8.36 -1.51 -0.20
CA GLY A 110 -9.25 -0.66 0.57
C GLY A 110 -8.47 0.33 1.41
N GLY A 111 -8.67 0.27 2.71
CA GLY A 111 -7.96 1.13 3.63
C GLY A 111 -6.67 0.54 4.17
N LEU A 112 -6.28 -0.63 3.68
CA LEU A 112 -5.05 -1.28 4.12
C LEU A 112 -3.94 -1.06 3.12
N ILE A 113 -2.74 -0.83 3.62
CA ILE A 113 -1.57 -0.66 2.77
C ILE A 113 -0.41 -1.44 3.38
N GLU A 114 0.36 -2.08 2.51
CA GLU A 114 1.58 -2.77 2.95
C GLU A 114 2.63 -2.68 1.85
N TRP A 115 3.87 -2.76 2.25
CA TRP A 115 4.99 -2.71 1.31
C TRP A 115 6.19 -3.41 1.89
N LYS A 116 7.12 -3.78 1.04
CA LYS A 116 8.34 -4.45 1.47
C LYS A 116 9.37 -3.42 1.88
N ARG A 117 9.95 -3.67 3.02
CA ARG A 117 10.99 -2.81 3.56
C ARG A 117 12.33 -3.01 2.88
#